data_f9d392c91e63e09ab10b552f88a6e00a
#
_entry.id   f9d392c91e63e09ab10b552f88a6e00a
#
_cell.length_a   1.000
_cell.length_b   1.000
_cell.length_c   1.000
_cell.angle_alpha   90.00
_cell.angle_beta   90.00
_cell.angle_gamma   90.00
#
_symmetry.space_group_name_H-M   'P 1'
#
loop_
_entity.id
_entity.type
_entity.pdbx_description
1 polymer ?
#
loop_
_entity_poly.entity_id
_entity_poly.type
_entity_poly.pdbx_seq_one_letter_code
_entity_poly.pdbx_strand_id
1 'polypeptide(L)'
;MNRRQSKVDPIILTSRERAILKLIAEGYKNKEIGDRLYISEKTIRENEIRIMRKLNARSITSVLDYALREGLISLYEILESRFSKRKLETNW
;
A
#
# COMPACT_ATOMS: atom_id res chain seq x y z
N MET A 1 1.45 -3.43 -31.12
CA MET A 1 1.63 -3.28 -30.55
C MET A 1 1.59 -3.25 -29.91
N ASN A 2 1.58 -3.14 -29.75
CA ASN A 2 1.64 -3.02 -28.97
C ASN A 2 1.33 -2.98 -28.30
N ARG A 3 0.98 -3.08 -28.18
CA ARG A 3 0.75 -2.89 -27.48
C ARG A 3 0.69 -2.91 -26.65
N ARG A 4 0.62 -3.02 -26.81
CA ARG A 4 0.71 -2.82 -25.94
C ARG A 4 0.95 -2.51 -25.27
N GLN A 5 0.97 -2.55 -25.42
CA GLN A 5 1.30 -2.05 -24.72
C GLN A 5 1.38 -1.59 -24.04
N SER A 6 1.04 -1.60 -24.16
CA SER A 6 1.17 -1.07 -23.51
C SER A 6 1.34 -0.86 -22.95
N LYS A 7 1.19 -1.08 -23.26
CA LYS A 7 1.63 -0.95 -22.61
C LYS A 7 1.73 -0.82 -21.78
N VAL A 8 1.63 -0.89 -22.38
CA VAL A 8 1.48 -0.72 -20.97
C VAL A 8 2.78 -0.47 -20.23
N ASP A 9 2.99 0.71 -19.86
CA ASP A 9 4.12 0.99 -19.02
C ASP A 9 3.90 0.35 -17.66
N PRO A 10 4.93 -0.30 -17.11
CA PRO A 10 4.80 -0.81 -15.76
C PRO A 10 4.58 0.36 -14.82
N ILE A 11 3.64 0.20 -13.92
CA ILE A 11 3.40 1.21 -12.91
C ILE A 11 4.54 1.17 -11.93
N ILE A 12 5.26 2.26 -11.84
CA ILE A 12 6.43 2.31 -10.98
C ILE A 12 6.10 3.08 -9.72
N LEU A 13 6.05 2.35 -8.62
CA LEU A 13 5.93 2.96 -7.31
C LEU A 13 7.32 3.14 -6.73
N THR A 14 7.53 4.26 -6.08
CA THR A 14 8.79 4.49 -5.38
C THR A 14 8.88 3.52 -4.20
N SER A 15 10.08 3.37 -3.66
CA SER A 15 10.25 2.52 -2.47
C SER A 15 9.38 3.01 -1.31
N ARG A 16 9.28 4.32 -1.15
CA ARG A 16 8.44 4.88 -0.09
C ARG A 16 6.97 4.61 -0.34
N GLU A 17 6.52 4.79 -1.57
CA GLU A 17 5.13 4.52 -1.91
C GLU A 17 4.78 3.06 -1.66
N ARG A 18 5.67 2.17 -2.04
CA ARG A 18 5.47 0.74 -1.81
C ARG A 18 5.40 0.42 -0.32
N ALA A 19 6.30 1.02 0.46
CA ALA A 19 6.32 0.79 1.90
C ALA A 19 5.02 1.29 2.55
N ILE A 20 4.55 2.47 2.13
CA ILE A 20 3.31 3.03 2.66
C ILE A 20 2.14 2.13 2.30
N LEU A 21 2.08 1.71 1.05
CA LEU A 21 1.00 0.85 0.58
C LEU A 21 0.95 -0.46 1.36
N LYS A 22 2.11 -1.05 1.60
CA LYS A 22 2.18 -2.28 2.37
C LYS A 22 1.64 -2.09 3.79
N LEU A 23 2.04 -1.00 4.43
CA LEU A 23 1.59 -0.74 5.80
C LEU A 23 0.09 -0.45 5.86
N ILE A 24 -0.44 0.23 4.85
CA ILE A 24 -1.89 0.44 4.76
C ILE A 24 -2.59 -0.90 4.67
N ALA A 25 -2.09 -1.78 3.81
CA ALA A 25 -2.68 -3.10 3.63
C ALA A 25 -2.62 -3.92 4.92
N GLU A 26 -1.58 -3.72 5.71
CA GLU A 26 -1.42 -4.42 6.98
C GLU A 26 -2.29 -3.84 8.09
N GLY A 27 -3.02 -2.76 7.79
CA GLY A 27 -4.01 -2.23 8.72
C GLY A 27 -3.54 -1.08 9.60
N TYR A 28 -2.38 -0.53 9.32
CA TYR A 28 -1.89 0.60 10.10
C TYR A 28 -2.58 1.89 9.68
N LYS A 29 -2.82 2.74 10.66
CA LYS A 29 -3.39 4.05 10.40
C LYS A 29 -2.29 5.01 9.96
N ASN A 30 -2.68 6.10 9.31
CA ASN A 30 -1.70 7.04 8.77
C ASN A 30 -0.73 7.55 9.82
N LYS A 31 -1.22 7.82 11.02
CA LYS A 31 -0.33 8.27 12.08
C LYS A 31 0.70 7.21 12.43
N GLU A 32 0.26 5.96 12.51
CA GLU A 32 1.17 4.85 12.81
C GLU A 32 2.20 4.66 11.72
N ILE A 33 1.77 4.82 10.46
CA ILE A 33 2.67 4.70 9.33
C ILE A 33 3.71 5.81 9.38
N GLY A 34 3.26 7.02 9.66
CA GLY A 34 4.18 8.15 9.79
C GLY A 34 5.22 7.93 10.86
N ASP A 35 4.78 7.39 11.99
CA ASP A 35 5.71 7.11 13.09
C ASP A 35 6.75 6.05 12.67
N ARG A 36 6.31 5.01 11.96
CA ARG A 36 7.21 3.95 11.53
C ARG A 36 8.20 4.41 10.49
N LEU A 37 7.78 5.31 9.61
CA LEU A 37 8.62 5.76 8.51
C LEU A 37 9.31 7.10 8.79
N TYR A 38 9.05 7.66 9.97
CA TYR A 38 9.64 8.94 10.39
C TYR A 38 9.26 10.08 9.44
N ILE A 39 8.00 10.10 9.01
CA ILE A 39 7.47 11.19 8.20
C ILE A 39 6.11 11.60 8.76
N SER A 40 5.66 12.78 8.38
CA SER A 40 4.42 13.32 8.91
C SER A 40 3.21 12.61 8.33
N GLU A 41 2.12 12.68 9.06
CA GLU A 41 0.85 12.14 8.59
C GLU A 41 0.41 12.82 7.30
N LYS A 42 0.71 14.12 7.19
CA LYS A 42 0.41 14.87 5.97
C LYS A 42 1.15 14.26 4.77
N THR A 43 2.43 13.92 4.97
CA THR A 43 3.22 13.30 3.92
C THR A 43 2.64 11.95 3.52
N ILE A 44 2.13 11.19 4.49
CA ILE A 44 1.48 9.92 4.17
C ILE A 44 0.28 10.16 3.26
N ARG A 45 -0.58 11.13 3.61
CA ARG A 45 -1.74 11.43 2.79
C ARG A 45 -1.35 11.88 1.38
N GLU A 46 -0.29 12.68 1.28
CA GLU A 46 0.19 13.10 -0.03
C GLU A 46 0.68 11.93 -0.86
N ASN A 47 1.32 10.99 -0.22
CA ASN A 47 1.76 9.78 -0.92
C ASN A 47 0.58 8.93 -1.37
N GLU A 48 -0.46 8.84 -0.53
CA GLU A 48 -1.67 8.10 -0.92
C GLU A 48 -2.30 8.69 -2.18
N ILE A 49 -2.37 10.02 -2.23
CA ILE A 49 -2.93 10.69 -3.40
C ILE A 49 -2.09 10.40 -4.64
N ARG A 50 -0.78 10.43 -4.48
CA ARG A 50 0.13 10.15 -5.58
C ARG A 50 -0.02 8.71 -6.07
N ILE A 51 -0.13 7.77 -5.13
CA ILE A 51 -0.33 6.37 -5.48
C ILE A 51 -1.63 6.21 -6.25
N MET A 52 -2.71 6.79 -5.74
CA MET A 52 -4.00 6.70 -6.41
C MET A 52 -3.93 7.27 -7.82
N ARG A 53 -3.22 8.38 -7.98
CA ARG A 53 -3.07 8.99 -9.29
C ARG A 53 -2.29 8.08 -10.23
N LYS A 54 -1.21 7.49 -9.75
CA LYS A 54 -0.39 6.59 -10.56
C LYS A 54 -1.18 5.39 -11.04
N LEU A 55 -2.05 4.86 -10.19
CA LEU A 55 -2.82 3.67 -10.51
C LEU A 55 -4.19 4.00 -11.10
N ASN A 56 -4.46 5.29 -11.30
CA ASN A 56 -5.75 5.74 -11.81
C ASN A 56 -6.90 5.15 -10.98
N ALA A 57 -6.71 5.18 -9.66
CA ALA A 57 -7.67 4.60 -8.72
C ALA A 57 -8.42 5.71 -8.00
N ARG A 58 -9.66 5.44 -7.61
CA ARG A 58 -10.50 6.43 -6.93
C ARG A 58 -10.45 6.30 -5.42
N SER A 59 -9.90 5.21 -4.92
CA SER A 59 -9.87 4.98 -3.49
C SER A 59 -8.69 4.09 -3.13
N ILE A 60 -8.34 4.11 -1.86
CA ILE A 60 -7.27 3.23 -1.38
C ILE A 60 -7.69 1.77 -1.50
N THR A 61 -8.98 1.49 -1.31
CA THR A 61 -9.47 0.11 -1.47
C THR A 61 -9.19 -0.40 -2.88
N SER A 62 -9.43 0.44 -3.89
CA SER A 62 -9.15 0.06 -5.28
C SER A 62 -7.67 -0.14 -5.50
N VAL A 63 -6.84 0.70 -4.86
CA VAL A 63 -5.40 0.56 -4.96
C VAL A 63 -4.96 -0.78 -4.39
N LEU A 64 -5.49 -1.14 -3.22
CA LEU A 64 -5.11 -2.38 -2.56
C LEU A 64 -5.52 -3.59 -3.39
N ASP A 65 -6.72 -3.55 -3.96
CA ASP A 65 -7.21 -4.61 -4.83
C ASP A 65 -6.27 -4.80 -6.03
N TYR A 66 -5.92 -3.70 -6.66
CA TYR A 66 -5.02 -3.76 -7.81
C TYR A 66 -3.65 -4.30 -7.39
N ALA A 67 -3.13 -3.78 -6.28
CA ALA A 67 -1.80 -4.17 -5.81
C ALA A 67 -1.73 -5.67 -5.49
N LEU A 68 -2.80 -6.20 -4.92
CA LEU A 68 -2.84 -7.64 -4.63
C LEU A 68 -2.88 -8.45 -5.91
N ARG A 69 -3.73 -8.04 -6.87
CA ARG A 69 -3.85 -8.77 -8.12
C ARG A 69 -2.57 -8.75 -8.94
N GLU A 70 -1.85 -7.63 -8.87
CA GLU A 70 -0.62 -7.49 -9.66
C GLU A 70 0.62 -7.93 -8.91
N GLY A 71 0.47 -8.42 -7.70
CA GLY A 71 1.60 -8.90 -6.93
C GLY A 71 2.51 -7.81 -6.39
N LEU A 72 2.02 -6.57 -6.33
CA LEU A 72 2.81 -5.49 -5.75
C LEU A 72 2.94 -5.63 -4.24
N ILE A 73 1.96 -6.28 -3.62
CA ILE A 73 1.99 -6.62 -2.21
C ILE A 73 1.53 -8.06 -2.08
N SER A 74 1.98 -8.72 -1.02
CA SER A 74 1.70 -10.14 -0.81
C SER A 74 0.54 -10.31 0.16
N LEU A 75 -0.50 -11.02 -0.27
CA LEU A 75 -1.63 -11.32 0.59
C LEU A 75 -1.19 -12.13 1.80
N TYR A 76 -0.30 -13.09 1.58
CA TYR A 76 0.18 -13.93 2.67
C TYR A 76 0.86 -13.07 3.76
N GLU A 77 1.75 -12.18 3.33
CA GLU A 77 2.45 -11.32 4.28
C GLU A 77 1.49 -10.40 5.03
N ILE A 78 0.49 -9.90 4.32
CA ILE A 78 -0.51 -9.04 4.93
C ILE A 78 -1.30 -9.79 5.99
N LEU A 79 -1.77 -10.97 5.66
CA LEU A 79 -2.55 -11.77 6.60
C LEU A 79 -1.72 -12.16 7.81
N GLU A 80 -0.48 -12.53 7.58
CA GLU A 80 0.40 -12.91 8.68
C GLU A 80 0.66 -11.73 9.60
N SER A 81 0.90 -10.55 9.02
CA SER A 81 1.13 -9.35 9.79
C SER A 81 -0.10 -8.97 10.61
N ARG A 82 -1.28 -9.01 9.99
CA ARG A 82 -2.52 -8.67 10.68
C ARG A 82 -2.82 -9.66 11.78
N PHE A 83 -2.56 -10.92 11.53
CA PHE A 83 -2.79 -11.97 12.53
C PHE A 83 -1.87 -11.77 13.73
N SER A 84 -0.61 -11.50 13.49
CA SER A 84 0.36 -11.28 14.57
C SER A 84 -0.01 -10.04 15.38
N LYS A 85 -0.44 -8.98 14.69
CA LYS A 85 -0.82 -7.75 15.35
C LYS A 85 -2.03 -7.97 16.25
N ARG A 86 -3.04 -8.70 15.74
CA ARG A 86 -4.23 -9.01 16.53
C ARG A 86 -3.88 -9.84 17.74
N LYS A 87 -2.99 -10.82 17.57
CA LYS A 87 -2.58 -11.69 18.66
C LYS A 87 -1.92 -10.89 19.76
N LEU A 88 -1.10 -9.91 19.38
CA LEU A 88 -0.46 -9.06 20.37
C LEU A 88 -1.46 -8.17 21.08
N GLU A 89 -2.45 -7.66 20.35
CA GLU A 89 -3.46 -6.79 20.92
C GLU A 89 -4.39 -7.52 21.86
N THR A 90 -4.59 -8.78 21.63
CA THR A 90 -5.47 -9.60 22.45
C THR A 90 -4.70 -10.52 23.39
N ASN A 91 -3.46 -10.18 23.62
CA ASN A 91 -2.62 -11.01 24.48
C ASN A 91 -3.17 -11.02 25.92
N TRP A 92 -3.32 -12.19 26.46
CA TRP A 92 -3.81 -12.42 27.83
C TRP A 92 -3.01 -13.52 28.45
#